data_9edbda1d1b79911268c85dfaedb8468a
#
_entry.id   9edbda1d1b79911268c85dfaedb8468a
#
_cell.length_a   1.000
_cell.length_b   1.000
_cell.length_c   1.000
_cell.angle_alpha   90.00
_cell.angle_beta   90.00
_cell.angle_gamma   90.00
#
_symmetry.space_group_name_H-M   'P 1'
#
loop_
_entity.id
_entity.type
_entity.pdbx_description
1 polymer ?
#
loop_
_entity_poly.entity_id
_entity_poly.type
_entity_poly.pdbx_seq_one_letter_code
_entity_poly.pdbx_strand_id
1 'polypeptide(L)'
;MPARRWQTSEEVFRLFRSVGRASLLYDIQDSHSGNMAMRWRNEAGEETVVITATGSQKGDLEPNHLCYLSTAETDFGYYKASSETDIHVRILSLPGVRASMHAHCKEAVMATLDDRPAPKTPPPFVPVDPLAFYHLGPEIPVDWFAVPSGSPEMTKTIPARLAEYPLTIIYGHGAMTRGRSLKEAFYNLCLANNAGYIVRLMERQMTCSGAQAAGGENENYGTGDKRRPLEFLAELRARIKAAPEKHFHFKPAPYNVDIDGRCDFPEEDEILKEFRKAGNRIFESRLSPFHTGSMSVRGVNCLLYAPQASMPYEVGGPLLKLPLELEPGDDRELEIHKKIYAASDFQTVMHCYLPEAEAHAHYRYPGETQPLDRIIPVDAEGSFMYLAIPVVSPEITDEELIRLLHDYKLVVVRGGGVWAAGSQSLSEVLHHPSSLREICLYRLAAIERGLDLRRMEPEKGRKW
;
A
#
# COMPACT_ATOMS: atom_id res chain seq x y z
N MET A 1 -9.87 21.79 -21.64
CA MET A 1 -10.27 20.74 -20.67
C MET A 1 -11.21 19.81 -21.41
N PRO A 2 -11.00 18.48 -21.43
CA PRO A 2 -11.96 17.58 -22.02
C PRO A 2 -13.30 17.72 -21.29
N ALA A 3 -14.40 17.73 -22.03
CA ALA A 3 -15.74 17.81 -21.47
C ALA A 3 -15.90 16.68 -20.43
N ARG A 4 -16.26 17.03 -19.20
CA ARG A 4 -16.48 16.07 -18.11
C ARG A 4 -17.55 15.07 -18.58
N ARG A 5 -17.17 13.82 -18.75
CA ARG A 5 -18.10 12.74 -19.10
C ARG A 5 -19.08 12.56 -17.93
N TRP A 6 -20.35 12.48 -18.24
CA TRP A 6 -21.42 12.14 -17.31
C TRP A 6 -21.25 10.70 -16.83
N GLN A 7 -21.46 10.46 -15.54
CA GLN A 7 -21.58 9.11 -14.99
C GLN A 7 -23.05 8.82 -14.74
N THR A 8 -23.53 7.69 -15.23
CA THR A 8 -24.86 7.20 -14.89
C THR A 8 -24.89 6.76 -13.43
N SER A 9 -26.08 6.65 -12.84
CA SER A 9 -26.23 6.10 -11.46
C SER A 9 -25.70 4.67 -11.37
N GLU A 10 -25.78 3.90 -12.44
CA GLU A 10 -25.22 2.54 -12.52
C GLU A 10 -23.69 2.56 -12.53
N GLU A 11 -23.05 3.47 -13.24
CA GLU A 11 -21.58 3.61 -13.20
C GLU A 11 -21.10 4.03 -11.82
N VAL A 12 -21.81 4.93 -11.15
CA VAL A 12 -21.54 5.34 -9.77
C VAL A 12 -21.67 4.13 -8.83
N PHE A 13 -22.76 3.38 -8.94
CA PHE A 13 -22.97 2.19 -8.13
C PHE A 13 -21.86 1.14 -8.33
N ARG A 14 -21.50 0.85 -9.59
CA ARG A 14 -20.40 -0.08 -9.89
C ARG A 14 -19.08 0.37 -9.25
N LEU A 15 -18.79 1.67 -9.29
CA LEU A 15 -17.59 2.23 -8.66
C LEU A 15 -17.61 2.03 -7.13
N PHE A 16 -18.72 2.38 -6.45
CA PHE A 16 -18.85 2.18 -5.01
C PHE A 16 -18.73 0.71 -4.62
N ARG A 17 -19.40 -0.17 -5.36
CA ARG A 17 -19.36 -1.62 -5.15
C ARG A 17 -17.94 -2.17 -5.32
N SER A 18 -17.23 -1.75 -6.36
CA SER A 18 -15.86 -2.19 -6.61
C SER A 18 -14.91 -1.74 -5.51
N VAL A 19 -14.93 -0.46 -5.13
CA VAL A 19 -14.08 0.07 -4.05
C VAL A 19 -14.47 -0.55 -2.69
N GLY A 20 -15.75 -0.71 -2.41
CA GLY A 20 -16.22 -1.35 -1.19
C GLY A 20 -15.73 -2.80 -1.07
N ARG A 21 -15.84 -3.59 -2.15
CA ARG A 21 -15.32 -4.96 -2.20
C ARG A 21 -13.80 -5.00 -2.03
N ALA A 22 -13.09 -4.11 -2.72
CA ALA A 22 -11.64 -4.00 -2.59
C ALA A 22 -11.21 -3.65 -1.17
N SER A 23 -11.93 -2.77 -0.48
CA SER A 23 -11.62 -2.38 0.91
C SER A 23 -11.79 -3.53 1.91
N LEU A 24 -12.78 -4.41 1.69
CA LEU A 24 -12.95 -5.64 2.48
C LEU A 24 -11.83 -6.64 2.18
N LEU A 25 -11.52 -6.90 0.91
CA LEU A 25 -10.45 -7.81 0.50
C LEU A 25 -9.08 -7.37 1.03
N TYR A 26 -8.81 -6.07 1.01
CA TYR A 26 -7.56 -5.50 1.55
C TYR A 26 -7.55 -5.38 3.08
N ASP A 27 -8.66 -5.75 3.73
CA ASP A 27 -8.76 -5.83 5.19
C ASP A 27 -8.58 -4.47 5.90
N ILE A 28 -9.01 -3.38 5.27
CA ILE A 28 -9.08 -2.05 5.90
C ILE A 28 -10.45 -1.71 6.46
N GLN A 29 -11.44 -2.55 6.17
CA GLN A 29 -12.78 -2.47 6.72
C GLN A 29 -13.25 -3.85 7.18
N ASP A 30 -14.13 -3.88 8.17
CA ASP A 30 -14.97 -5.02 8.48
C ASP A 30 -16.25 -5.00 7.61
N SER A 31 -17.25 -5.83 7.96
CA SER A 31 -18.45 -5.97 7.15
C SER A 31 -19.24 -4.67 6.97
N HIS A 32 -19.35 -3.80 7.99
CA HIS A 32 -20.25 -2.64 7.99
C HIS A 32 -19.58 -1.32 8.37
N SER A 33 -18.35 -1.34 8.83
CA SER A 33 -17.62 -0.13 9.24
C SER A 33 -17.27 0.77 8.07
N GLY A 34 -16.95 2.02 8.39
CA GLY A 34 -16.54 3.03 7.42
C GLY A 34 -17.67 3.51 6.50
N ASN A 35 -17.34 4.44 5.65
CA ASN A 35 -18.27 5.04 4.70
C ASN A 35 -17.50 5.69 3.54
N MET A 36 -18.21 5.88 2.43
CA MET A 36 -17.69 6.42 1.19
C MET A 36 -18.63 7.49 0.67
N ALA A 37 -18.09 8.61 0.21
CA ALA A 37 -18.88 9.68 -0.40
C ALA A 37 -18.15 10.28 -1.61
N MET A 38 -18.92 10.71 -2.61
CA MET A 38 -18.36 11.45 -3.74
C MET A 38 -19.36 12.49 -4.28
N ARG A 39 -18.82 13.53 -4.91
CA ARG A 39 -19.61 14.45 -5.75
C ARG A 39 -19.98 13.74 -7.03
N TRP A 40 -21.25 13.79 -7.35
CA TRP A 40 -21.81 13.27 -8.59
C TRP A 40 -22.62 14.34 -9.28
N ARG A 41 -22.56 14.36 -10.60
CA ARG A 41 -23.41 15.21 -11.42
C ARG A 41 -24.33 14.31 -12.23
N ASN A 42 -25.62 14.48 -12.06
CA ASN A 42 -26.63 13.70 -12.76
C ASN A 42 -26.77 14.14 -14.24
N GLU A 43 -27.59 13.43 -15.01
CA GLU A 43 -27.83 13.72 -16.42
C GLU A 43 -28.44 15.11 -16.66
N ALA A 44 -29.19 15.64 -15.69
CA ALA A 44 -29.75 16.99 -15.73
C ALA A 44 -28.71 18.10 -15.44
N GLY A 45 -27.51 17.75 -15.10
CA GLY A 45 -26.43 18.70 -14.78
C GLY A 45 -26.37 19.14 -13.31
N GLU A 46 -27.20 18.56 -12.45
CA GLU A 46 -27.27 18.91 -11.04
C GLU A 46 -26.14 18.20 -10.27
N GLU A 47 -25.40 18.95 -9.45
CA GLU A 47 -24.43 18.38 -8.55
C GLU A 47 -25.10 17.90 -7.25
N THR A 48 -24.79 16.68 -6.86
CA THR A 48 -25.23 16.08 -5.60
C THR A 48 -24.08 15.33 -4.94
N VAL A 49 -24.27 14.92 -3.71
CA VAL A 49 -23.36 14.02 -3.00
C VAL A 49 -24.00 12.65 -2.93
N VAL A 50 -23.25 11.63 -3.34
CA VAL A 50 -23.62 10.23 -3.13
C VAL A 50 -22.81 9.71 -1.96
N ILE A 51 -23.46 9.07 -0.99
CA ILE A 51 -22.85 8.52 0.21
C ILE A 51 -23.44 7.15 0.54
N THR A 52 -22.63 6.27 1.12
CA THR A 52 -23.11 4.98 1.60
C THR A 52 -24.05 5.13 2.81
N ALA A 53 -25.06 4.31 2.88
CA ALA A 53 -26.00 4.26 3.99
C ALA A 53 -25.36 3.73 5.27
N THR A 54 -25.86 4.19 6.43
CA THR A 54 -25.49 3.67 7.74
C THR A 54 -25.74 2.16 7.81
N GLY A 55 -24.74 1.42 8.33
CA GLY A 55 -24.84 -0.03 8.51
C GLY A 55 -24.76 -0.87 7.24
N SER A 56 -24.60 -0.24 6.04
CA SER A 56 -24.44 -1.00 4.81
C SER A 56 -23.12 -1.77 4.79
N GLN A 57 -23.17 -3.01 4.28
CA GLN A 57 -21.97 -3.85 4.14
C GLN A 57 -21.18 -3.41 2.91
N LYS A 58 -19.99 -2.84 3.11
CA LYS A 58 -19.21 -2.22 2.02
C LYS A 58 -18.70 -3.24 1.01
N GLY A 59 -18.44 -4.47 1.46
CA GLY A 59 -18.03 -5.57 0.59
C GLY A 59 -19.14 -6.13 -0.28
N ASP A 60 -20.41 -5.80 0.03
CA ASP A 60 -21.59 -6.34 -0.64
C ASP A 60 -22.69 -5.28 -0.80
N LEU A 61 -22.31 -4.18 -1.44
CA LEU A 61 -23.24 -3.07 -1.69
C LEU A 61 -24.29 -3.43 -2.72
N GLU A 62 -25.54 -3.02 -2.42
CA GLU A 62 -26.67 -3.00 -3.33
C GLU A 62 -27.03 -1.55 -3.71
N PRO A 63 -27.76 -1.31 -4.82
CA PRO A 63 -28.09 0.05 -5.27
C PRO A 63 -28.80 0.92 -4.22
N ASN A 64 -29.64 0.34 -3.40
CA ASN A 64 -30.36 1.00 -2.30
C ASN A 64 -29.49 1.32 -1.09
N HIS A 65 -28.25 0.85 -1.04
CA HIS A 65 -27.26 1.24 -0.04
C HIS A 65 -26.56 2.56 -0.37
N LEU A 66 -26.92 3.22 -1.46
CA LEU A 66 -26.42 4.57 -1.82
C LEU A 66 -27.52 5.62 -1.58
N CYS A 67 -27.17 6.62 -0.79
CA CYS A 67 -28.00 7.79 -0.53
C CYS A 67 -27.53 8.96 -1.41
N TYR A 68 -28.44 9.56 -2.14
CA TYR A 68 -28.21 10.71 -3.01
C TYR A 68 -28.73 11.96 -2.30
N LEU A 69 -27.81 12.81 -1.82
CA LEU A 69 -28.16 14.01 -1.08
C LEU A 69 -28.42 15.16 -2.04
N SER A 70 -29.65 15.61 -2.19
CA SER A 70 -29.96 16.84 -2.90
C SER A 70 -29.89 18.04 -1.96
N THR A 71 -29.63 19.25 -2.53
CA THR A 71 -29.65 20.51 -1.76
C THR A 71 -31.03 20.89 -1.24
N ALA A 72 -32.07 20.23 -1.72
CA ALA A 72 -33.46 20.37 -1.31
C ALA A 72 -33.93 19.03 -0.71
N GLU A 73 -33.75 18.86 0.60
CA GLU A 73 -34.32 17.76 1.39
C GLU A 73 -34.36 16.41 0.71
N THR A 74 -33.56 15.40 1.17
CA THR A 74 -34.16 14.07 1.14
C THR A 74 -33.22 12.97 1.57
N ASP A 75 -33.67 12.21 2.53
CA ASP A 75 -33.41 10.77 2.64
C ASP A 75 -34.18 10.06 1.53
N PHE A 76 -33.52 9.56 0.50
CA PHE A 76 -34.17 8.66 -0.47
C PHE A 76 -34.02 7.21 -0.03
N GLY A 77 -35.13 6.59 0.36
CA GLY A 77 -35.23 5.16 0.56
C GLY A 77 -35.25 4.71 2.02
N TYR A 78 -35.24 3.39 2.20
CA TYR A 78 -35.30 2.71 3.50
C TYR A 78 -34.03 2.89 4.35
N TYR A 79 -32.95 3.41 3.75
CA TYR A 79 -31.65 3.52 4.38
C TYR A 79 -31.33 4.96 4.69
N LYS A 80 -30.92 5.19 5.91
CA LYS A 80 -30.46 6.48 6.38
C LYS A 80 -29.00 6.68 5.93
N ALA A 81 -28.66 7.89 5.45
CA ALA A 81 -27.30 8.26 5.14
C ALA A 81 -26.35 8.09 6.36
N SER A 82 -25.06 7.91 6.11
CA SER A 82 -24.05 7.74 7.18
C SER A 82 -24.17 8.81 8.26
N SER A 83 -23.95 8.44 9.53
CA SER A 83 -23.87 9.38 10.67
C SER A 83 -22.75 10.41 10.51
N GLU A 84 -21.79 10.17 9.61
CA GLU A 84 -20.67 11.08 9.30
C GLU A 84 -20.91 11.93 8.05
N THR A 85 -22.15 11.99 7.56
CA THR A 85 -22.52 12.74 6.35
C THR A 85 -22.03 14.19 6.39
N ASP A 86 -22.19 14.90 7.48
CA ASP A 86 -21.77 16.30 7.61
C ASP A 86 -20.25 16.48 7.45
N ILE A 87 -19.47 15.52 7.95
CA ILE A 87 -18.01 15.50 7.78
C ILE A 87 -17.67 15.36 6.30
N HIS A 88 -18.29 14.38 5.62
CA HIS A 88 -18.05 14.14 4.18
C HIS A 88 -18.45 15.34 3.33
N VAL A 89 -19.62 15.94 3.55
CA VAL A 89 -20.09 17.12 2.81
C VAL A 89 -19.09 18.29 2.94
N ARG A 90 -18.55 18.51 4.13
CA ARG A 90 -17.54 19.56 4.36
C ARG A 90 -16.21 19.23 3.68
N ILE A 91 -15.76 17.97 3.71
CA ILE A 91 -14.55 17.53 2.99
C ILE A 91 -14.75 17.72 1.49
N LEU A 92 -15.90 17.31 0.95
CA LEU A 92 -16.23 17.47 -0.47
C LEU A 92 -16.37 18.95 -0.89
N SER A 93 -16.53 19.88 0.05
CA SER A 93 -16.53 21.32 -0.24
C SER A 93 -15.12 21.90 -0.40
N LEU A 94 -14.07 21.16 -0.06
CA LEU A 94 -12.69 21.61 -0.25
C LEU A 94 -12.32 21.72 -1.74
N PRO A 95 -11.48 22.69 -2.12
CA PRO A 95 -11.06 22.85 -3.51
C PRO A 95 -10.41 21.60 -4.09
N GLY A 96 -10.84 21.16 -5.28
CA GLY A 96 -10.28 20.00 -5.99
C GLY A 96 -10.69 18.64 -5.44
N VAL A 97 -11.37 18.57 -4.30
CA VAL A 97 -11.83 17.32 -3.70
C VAL A 97 -13.15 16.86 -4.37
N ARG A 98 -13.21 15.61 -4.77
CA ARG A 98 -14.38 15.00 -5.38
C ARG A 98 -14.88 13.74 -4.67
N ALA A 99 -14.03 13.15 -3.84
CA ALA A 99 -14.38 11.98 -3.04
C ALA A 99 -13.76 12.05 -1.66
N SER A 100 -14.40 11.42 -0.69
CA SER A 100 -13.84 11.17 0.62
C SER A 100 -14.26 9.79 1.11
N MET A 101 -13.42 9.18 1.93
CA MET A 101 -13.64 7.85 2.46
C MET A 101 -13.16 7.78 3.91
N HIS A 102 -13.95 7.09 4.74
CA HIS A 102 -13.56 6.67 6.06
C HIS A 102 -13.44 5.14 6.08
N ALA A 103 -12.35 4.65 6.67
CA ALA A 103 -12.15 3.22 6.90
C ALA A 103 -11.43 2.99 8.23
N HIS A 104 -11.57 1.81 8.81
CA HIS A 104 -10.98 1.54 10.11
C HIS A 104 -9.47 1.31 10.07
N CYS A 105 -8.86 1.10 8.89
CA CYS A 105 -7.39 1.06 8.68
C CYS A 105 -6.61 0.56 9.89
N LYS A 106 -6.95 -0.63 10.37
CA LYS A 106 -6.54 -1.15 11.69
C LYS A 106 -5.04 -1.14 11.92
N GLU A 107 -4.23 -1.38 10.88
CA GLU A 107 -2.78 -1.37 11.01
C GLU A 107 -2.25 0.05 11.26
N ALA A 108 -2.79 1.05 10.54
CA ALA A 108 -2.44 2.45 10.78
C ALA A 108 -2.85 2.90 12.19
N VAL A 109 -4.06 2.52 12.63
CA VAL A 109 -4.55 2.83 13.98
C VAL A 109 -3.68 2.18 15.04
N MET A 110 -3.43 0.88 14.93
CA MET A 110 -2.62 0.13 15.89
C MET A 110 -1.20 0.67 16.02
N ALA A 111 -0.59 1.14 14.93
CA ALA A 111 0.74 1.74 14.93
C ALA A 111 0.80 3.13 15.62
N THR A 112 -0.34 3.70 15.98
CA THR A 112 -0.44 5.00 16.67
C THR A 112 -0.90 4.89 18.13
N LEU A 113 -1.28 3.69 18.59
CA LEU A 113 -1.75 3.48 19.95
C LEU A 113 -0.63 3.66 20.97
N ASP A 114 -0.97 4.26 22.10
CA ASP A 114 -0.09 4.43 23.26
C ASP A 114 -0.90 4.40 24.57
N ASP A 115 -0.20 4.35 25.69
CA ASP A 115 -0.76 4.28 27.05
C ASP A 115 -0.94 5.64 27.73
N ARG A 116 -0.76 6.76 27.01
CA ARG A 116 -0.95 8.10 27.56
C ARG A 116 -2.42 8.30 28.00
N PRO A 117 -2.63 9.01 29.12
CA PRO A 117 -4.00 9.28 29.60
C PRO A 117 -4.76 10.21 28.65
N ALA A 118 -6.09 10.13 28.67
CA ALA A 118 -6.96 11.09 27.99
C ALA A 118 -7.05 12.42 28.78
N PRO A 119 -7.25 13.57 28.12
CA PRO A 119 -7.25 13.76 26.65
C PRO A 119 -5.87 13.57 26.05
N LYS A 120 -5.81 12.99 24.82
CA LYS A 120 -4.54 12.69 24.17
C LYS A 120 -4.15 13.74 23.14
N THR A 121 -2.84 13.98 23.03
CA THR A 121 -2.23 14.71 21.92
C THR A 121 -1.24 13.75 21.24
N PRO A 122 -1.71 12.86 20.35
CA PRO A 122 -0.85 11.90 19.69
C PRO A 122 0.17 12.61 18.79
N PRO A 123 1.42 12.12 18.71
CA PRO A 123 2.34 12.62 17.70
C PRO A 123 1.86 12.20 16.31
N PRO A 124 2.25 12.93 15.26
CA PRO A 124 1.96 12.51 13.91
C PRO A 124 2.61 11.16 13.61
N PHE A 125 1.96 10.37 12.79
CA PHE A 125 2.53 9.12 12.30
C PHE A 125 3.53 9.42 11.17
N VAL A 126 4.77 8.96 11.31
CA VAL A 126 5.82 9.11 10.29
C VAL A 126 6.01 7.79 9.57
N PRO A 127 5.67 7.71 8.26
CA PRO A 127 5.90 6.53 7.45
C PRO A 127 7.39 6.21 7.29
N VAL A 128 7.71 4.92 7.13
CA VAL A 128 9.07 4.44 6.84
C VAL A 128 9.24 3.92 5.42
N ASP A 129 8.16 3.86 4.66
CA ASP A 129 8.13 3.45 3.26
C ASP A 129 7.93 4.64 2.30
N PRO A 130 8.44 4.56 1.05
CA PRO A 130 8.39 5.68 0.12
C PRO A 130 6.97 6.03 -0.32
N LEU A 131 6.08 5.06 -0.43
CA LEU A 131 4.73 5.31 -0.93
C LEU A 131 3.95 6.22 0.01
N ALA A 132 3.82 5.83 1.27
CA ALA A 132 3.11 6.66 2.24
C ALA A 132 3.82 8.00 2.47
N PHE A 133 5.17 8.00 2.54
CA PHE A 133 5.95 9.22 2.74
C PHE A 133 5.72 10.28 1.65
N TYR A 134 5.75 9.88 0.38
CA TYR A 134 5.62 10.83 -0.73
C TYR A 134 4.18 11.16 -1.12
N HIS A 135 3.23 10.23 -0.92
CA HIS A 135 1.83 10.47 -1.28
C HIS A 135 1.00 11.07 -0.14
N LEU A 136 1.25 10.65 1.10
CA LEU A 136 0.48 11.12 2.26
C LEU A 136 1.20 12.22 3.04
N GLY A 137 2.51 12.35 2.84
CA GLY A 137 3.38 13.31 3.50
C GLY A 137 4.34 12.68 4.51
N PRO A 138 5.41 13.40 4.87
CA PRO A 138 6.40 12.95 5.84
C PRO A 138 5.83 12.79 7.25
N GLU A 139 4.70 13.38 7.52
CA GLU A 139 3.95 13.31 8.78
C GLU A 139 2.47 13.23 8.47
N ILE A 140 1.84 12.16 8.90
CA ILE A 140 0.39 11.97 8.81
C ILE A 140 -0.22 12.39 10.14
N PRO A 141 -1.14 13.37 10.17
CA PRO A 141 -1.77 13.81 11.42
C PRO A 141 -2.54 12.68 12.09
N VAL A 142 -2.49 12.66 13.42
CA VAL A 142 -3.27 11.75 14.27
C VAL A 142 -4.10 12.61 15.20
N ASP A 143 -5.42 12.58 15.05
CA ASP A 143 -6.35 13.37 15.85
C ASP A 143 -7.07 12.48 16.88
N TRP A 144 -7.12 12.93 18.13
CA TRP A 144 -7.87 12.29 19.20
C TRP A 144 -9.18 13.05 19.47
N PHE A 145 -10.25 12.32 19.64
CA PHE A 145 -11.58 12.87 19.96
C PHE A 145 -12.18 12.14 21.15
N ALA A 146 -12.84 12.86 22.05
CA ALA A 146 -13.56 12.25 23.17
C ALA A 146 -14.75 11.38 22.67
N VAL A 147 -15.38 11.80 21.58
CA VAL A 147 -16.44 11.07 20.87
C VAL A 147 -16.00 10.93 19.41
N PRO A 148 -15.35 9.81 19.04
CA PRO A 148 -14.74 9.65 17.73
C PRO A 148 -15.71 9.15 16.64
N SER A 149 -17.00 9.47 16.70
CA SER A 149 -18.00 9.10 15.71
C SER A 149 -19.01 10.22 15.49
N GLY A 150 -18.92 10.90 14.34
CA GLY A 150 -19.88 11.90 13.89
C GLY A 150 -20.06 13.11 14.81
N SER A 151 -19.11 13.40 15.68
CA SER A 151 -19.21 14.49 16.64
C SER A 151 -19.05 15.87 16.01
N PRO A 152 -19.60 16.95 16.63
CA PRO A 152 -19.39 18.32 16.15
C PRO A 152 -17.91 18.70 16.10
N GLU A 153 -17.09 18.19 17.02
CA GLU A 153 -15.65 18.40 17.02
C GLU A 153 -14.99 17.80 15.79
N MET A 154 -15.30 16.55 15.43
CA MET A 154 -14.83 15.89 14.21
C MET A 154 -15.27 16.66 12.96
N THR A 155 -16.54 17.11 12.93
CA THR A 155 -17.11 17.88 11.80
C THR A 155 -16.37 19.19 11.55
N LYS A 156 -15.74 19.77 12.56
CA LYS A 156 -14.90 20.97 12.44
C LYS A 156 -13.45 20.61 12.12
N THR A 157 -12.86 19.68 12.85
CA THR A 157 -11.42 19.41 12.84
C THR A 157 -10.99 18.64 11.60
N ILE A 158 -11.70 17.56 11.22
CA ILE A 158 -11.30 16.68 10.13
C ILE A 158 -11.25 17.41 8.77
N PRO A 159 -12.27 18.21 8.36
CA PRO A 159 -12.16 18.95 7.12
C PRO A 159 -11.01 19.97 7.11
N ALA A 160 -10.69 20.59 8.25
CA ALA A 160 -9.56 21.50 8.38
C ALA A 160 -8.22 20.75 8.19
N ARG A 161 -8.06 19.56 8.80
CA ARG A 161 -6.90 18.69 8.55
C ARG A 161 -6.78 18.28 7.08
N LEU A 162 -7.88 17.86 6.47
CA LEU A 162 -7.90 17.43 5.09
C LEU A 162 -7.81 18.59 4.07
N ALA A 163 -7.87 19.83 4.49
CA ALA A 163 -7.47 20.95 3.64
C ALA A 163 -5.95 20.95 3.38
N GLU A 164 -5.16 20.53 4.36
CA GLU A 164 -3.69 20.54 4.32
C GLU A 164 -3.11 19.16 3.96
N TYR A 165 -3.71 18.08 4.46
CA TYR A 165 -3.23 16.70 4.31
C TYR A 165 -4.18 15.85 3.48
N PRO A 166 -3.68 14.83 2.74
CA PRO A 166 -4.56 13.89 2.02
C PRO A 166 -5.36 12.98 2.95
N LEU A 167 -4.83 12.73 4.15
CA LEU A 167 -5.37 11.76 5.10
C LEU A 167 -5.08 12.22 6.54
N THR A 168 -5.99 11.89 7.47
CA THR A 168 -5.74 11.93 8.92
C THR A 168 -6.13 10.61 9.56
N ILE A 169 -5.37 10.16 10.57
CA ILE A 169 -5.69 9.01 11.40
C ILE A 169 -6.50 9.50 12.60
N ILE A 170 -7.61 8.84 12.89
CA ILE A 170 -8.43 9.07 14.06
C ILE A 170 -7.99 8.06 15.12
N TYR A 171 -7.37 8.55 16.19
CA TYR A 171 -6.81 7.70 17.24
C TYR A 171 -7.85 6.70 17.79
N GLY A 172 -7.49 5.42 17.78
CA GLY A 172 -8.35 4.35 18.30
C GLY A 172 -9.62 4.06 17.49
N HIS A 173 -9.76 4.64 16.28
CA HIS A 173 -10.97 4.46 15.48
C HIS A 173 -10.67 4.06 14.01
N GLY A 174 -10.01 4.92 13.25
CA GLY A 174 -9.81 4.67 11.82
C GLY A 174 -9.02 5.77 11.14
N ALA A 175 -9.26 5.96 9.85
CA ALA A 175 -8.68 7.05 9.08
C ALA A 175 -9.73 7.68 8.16
N MET A 176 -9.60 9.00 7.95
CA MET A 176 -10.41 9.77 7.03
C MET A 176 -9.52 10.36 5.94
N THR A 177 -9.96 10.32 4.70
CA THR A 177 -9.18 10.79 3.55
C THR A 177 -10.02 11.53 2.53
N ARG A 178 -9.34 12.32 1.71
CA ARG A 178 -9.88 12.99 0.53
C ARG A 178 -9.19 12.52 -0.75
N GLY A 179 -9.87 12.67 -1.87
CA GLY A 179 -9.30 12.35 -3.18
C GLY A 179 -10.00 13.11 -4.33
N ARG A 180 -9.36 13.13 -5.49
CA ARG A 180 -9.94 13.60 -6.75
C ARG A 180 -10.88 12.56 -7.36
N SER A 181 -10.83 11.31 -6.86
CA SER A 181 -11.73 10.21 -7.16
C SER A 181 -11.89 9.30 -5.95
N LEU A 182 -12.91 8.43 -5.96
CA LEU A 182 -13.09 7.43 -4.90
C LEU A 182 -11.93 6.42 -4.86
N LYS A 183 -11.36 6.08 -6.02
CA LYS A 183 -10.19 5.22 -6.11
C LYS A 183 -8.94 5.87 -5.48
N GLU A 184 -8.71 7.18 -5.69
CA GLU A 184 -7.61 7.90 -5.04
C GLU A 184 -7.80 7.95 -3.52
N ALA A 185 -9.02 8.17 -3.04
CA ALA A 185 -9.31 8.09 -1.60
C ALA A 185 -9.00 6.70 -1.04
N PHE A 186 -9.42 5.64 -1.73
CA PHE A 186 -9.10 4.27 -1.34
C PHE A 186 -7.59 3.98 -1.40
N TYR A 187 -6.89 4.47 -2.44
CA TYR A 187 -5.44 4.38 -2.57
C TYR A 187 -4.73 4.95 -1.33
N ASN A 188 -5.10 6.15 -0.89
CA ASN A 188 -4.53 6.79 0.29
C ASN A 188 -4.73 5.94 1.57
N LEU A 189 -5.92 5.35 1.75
CA LEU A 189 -6.18 4.46 2.89
C LEU A 189 -5.32 3.19 2.85
N CYS A 190 -5.15 2.60 1.67
CA CYS A 190 -4.27 1.43 1.50
C CYS A 190 -2.83 1.77 1.86
N LEU A 191 -2.32 2.93 1.44
CA LEU A 191 -0.96 3.38 1.77
C LEU A 191 -0.79 3.58 3.28
N ALA A 192 -1.72 4.26 3.95
CA ALA A 192 -1.65 4.46 5.39
C ALA A 192 -1.68 3.13 6.16
N ASN A 193 -2.58 2.21 5.77
CA ASN A 193 -2.68 0.90 6.40
C ASN A 193 -1.40 0.06 6.19
N ASN A 194 -0.83 0.09 4.97
CA ASN A 194 0.41 -0.59 4.66
C ASN A 194 1.60 -0.04 5.46
N ALA A 195 1.73 1.29 5.56
CA ALA A 195 2.77 1.94 6.36
C ALA A 195 2.67 1.57 7.85
N GLY A 196 1.45 1.54 8.40
CA GLY A 196 1.21 1.06 9.76
C GLY A 196 1.61 -0.40 9.94
N TYR A 197 1.31 -1.26 8.97
CA TYR A 197 1.68 -2.66 8.99
C TYR A 197 3.20 -2.86 8.99
N ILE A 198 3.94 -2.16 8.11
CA ILE A 198 5.42 -2.21 8.07
C ILE A 198 6.01 -1.83 9.43
N VAL A 199 5.56 -0.71 10.01
CA VAL A 199 6.03 -0.24 11.33
C VAL A 199 5.81 -1.31 12.39
N ARG A 200 4.61 -1.89 12.46
CA ARG A 200 4.29 -2.94 13.43
C ARG A 200 5.10 -4.22 13.23
N LEU A 201 5.36 -4.62 11.99
CA LEU A 201 6.25 -5.74 11.71
C LEU A 201 7.67 -5.47 12.23
N MET A 202 8.19 -4.26 12.00
CA MET A 202 9.50 -3.86 12.53
C MET A 202 9.52 -3.86 14.06
N GLU A 203 8.49 -3.32 14.72
CA GLU A 203 8.37 -3.34 16.19
C GLU A 203 8.38 -4.78 16.74
N ARG A 204 7.61 -5.68 16.13
CA ARG A 204 7.56 -7.11 16.53
C ARG A 204 8.92 -7.78 16.39
N GLN A 205 9.58 -7.60 15.26
CA GLN A 205 10.92 -8.18 15.03
C GLN A 205 11.96 -7.69 16.05
N MET A 206 11.96 -6.40 16.36
CA MET A 206 12.93 -5.80 17.29
C MET A 206 12.66 -6.18 18.74
N THR A 207 11.39 -6.21 19.16
CA THR A 207 11.02 -6.58 20.54
C THR A 207 11.42 -8.01 20.84
N CYS A 208 11.16 -8.94 19.92
CA CYS A 208 11.48 -10.34 20.11
C CYS A 208 12.99 -10.62 20.05
N SER A 209 13.73 -9.92 19.17
CA SER A 209 15.19 -10.05 19.07
C SER A 209 15.92 -9.49 20.30
N GLY A 210 15.41 -8.45 20.93
CA GLY A 210 15.96 -7.90 22.18
C GLY A 210 15.88 -8.87 23.35
N ALA A 211 14.84 -9.69 23.41
CA ALA A 211 14.68 -10.73 24.42
C ALA A 211 15.73 -11.85 24.28
N GLN A 212 16.13 -12.20 23.04
CA GLN A 212 17.20 -13.20 22.80
C GLN A 212 18.57 -12.70 23.21
N ALA A 213 18.90 -11.43 22.99
CA ALA A 213 20.19 -10.84 23.34
C ALA A 213 20.43 -10.78 24.86
N ALA A 214 19.38 -10.82 25.68
CA ALA A 214 19.46 -10.76 27.13
C ALA A 214 19.81 -12.10 27.82
N GLY A 215 19.99 -13.20 27.06
CA GLY A 215 20.55 -14.49 27.58
C GLY A 215 19.69 -15.17 28.64
N GLY A 216 18.40 -14.92 28.70
CA GLY A 216 17.52 -15.49 29.72
C GLY A 216 16.80 -16.74 29.26
N GLU A 217 17.13 -17.90 29.80
CA GLU A 217 16.17 -18.98 29.97
C GLU A 217 15.07 -18.42 30.85
N ASN A 218 13.92 -17.99 30.25
CA ASN A 218 12.92 -17.56 31.16
C ASN A 218 11.47 -17.44 30.81
N GLU A 219 10.74 -17.84 31.74
CA GLU A 219 9.32 -17.96 32.00
C GLU A 219 8.47 -16.68 31.92
N ASN A 220 8.95 -15.56 31.38
CA ASN A 220 8.14 -14.33 31.24
C ASN A 220 8.24 -13.71 29.83
N TYR A 221 7.36 -14.12 28.95
CA TYR A 221 6.97 -13.36 27.77
C TYR A 221 6.53 -11.94 28.21
N GLY A 222 7.45 -10.97 28.23
CA GLY A 222 7.01 -9.62 28.47
C GLY A 222 7.99 -8.60 29.04
N THR A 223 9.24 -8.95 29.37
CA THR A 223 10.19 -8.01 30.01
C THR A 223 11.39 -7.60 29.17
N GLY A 224 11.40 -7.86 27.85
CA GLY A 224 12.36 -7.23 26.95
C GLY A 224 12.23 -5.70 27.02
N ASP A 225 13.34 -4.97 27.01
CA ASP A 225 13.33 -3.52 27.06
C ASP A 225 12.57 -2.94 25.86
N LYS A 226 11.27 -2.68 26.05
CA LYS A 226 10.34 -2.13 25.04
C LYS A 226 10.78 -0.75 24.52
N ARG A 227 11.74 -0.09 25.16
CA ARG A 227 12.25 1.22 24.75
C ARG A 227 13.15 1.14 23.52
N ARG A 228 13.97 0.09 23.37
CA ARG A 228 14.90 -0.06 22.24
C ARG A 228 14.24 -0.08 20.85
N PRO A 229 13.14 -0.83 20.62
CA PRO A 229 12.42 -0.79 19.34
C PRO A 229 11.90 0.61 19.00
N LEU A 230 11.35 1.31 19.99
CA LEU A 230 10.79 2.66 19.80
C LEU A 230 11.89 3.70 19.53
N GLU A 231 13.04 3.60 20.20
CA GLU A 231 14.19 4.47 19.95
C GLU A 231 14.75 4.27 18.54
N PHE A 232 14.93 3.03 18.08
CA PHE A 232 15.39 2.74 16.73
C PHE A 232 14.44 3.30 15.66
N LEU A 233 13.13 3.09 15.84
CA LEU A 233 12.12 3.64 14.90
C LEU A 233 12.10 5.17 14.92
N ALA A 234 12.25 5.79 16.07
CA ALA A 234 12.34 7.24 16.20
C ALA A 234 13.58 7.79 15.47
N GLU A 235 14.74 7.16 15.63
CA GLU A 235 15.96 7.52 14.91
C GLU A 235 15.83 7.29 13.40
N LEU A 236 15.27 6.16 12.97
CA LEU A 236 15.04 5.88 11.55
C LEU A 236 14.12 6.93 10.93
N ARG A 237 13.00 7.25 11.57
CA ARG A 237 12.05 8.28 11.13
C ARG A 237 12.69 9.66 11.05
N ALA A 238 13.51 10.02 12.03
CA ALA A 238 14.23 11.29 12.01
C ALA A 238 15.21 11.38 10.83
N ARG A 239 15.95 10.30 10.54
CA ARG A 239 16.86 10.23 9.38
C ARG A 239 16.12 10.28 8.05
N ILE A 240 15.01 9.56 7.92
CA ILE A 240 14.16 9.60 6.70
C ILE A 240 13.64 11.02 6.46
N LYS A 241 13.15 11.70 7.49
CA LYS A 241 12.68 13.09 7.36
C LYS A 241 13.80 14.07 6.96
N ALA A 242 15.01 13.86 7.47
CA ALA A 242 16.14 14.74 7.21
C ALA A 242 16.72 14.58 5.80
N ALA A 243 16.74 13.36 5.27
CA ALA A 243 17.35 13.03 3.97
C ALA A 243 16.60 11.85 3.31
N PRO A 244 15.37 12.03 2.83
CA PRO A 244 14.57 10.94 2.26
C PRO A 244 15.25 10.29 1.03
N GLU A 245 15.99 11.05 0.24
CA GLU A 245 16.74 10.58 -0.94
C GLU A 245 17.84 9.56 -0.60
N LYS A 246 18.30 9.50 0.67
CA LYS A 246 19.26 8.48 1.16
C LYS A 246 18.59 7.22 1.69
N HIS A 247 17.27 7.24 1.84
CA HIS A 247 16.50 6.17 2.42
C HIS A 247 15.52 5.53 1.44
N PHE A 248 15.20 6.21 0.35
CA PHE A 248 14.30 5.73 -0.69
C PHE A 248 15.02 5.68 -2.03
N HIS A 249 14.86 4.56 -2.73
CA HIS A 249 15.55 4.32 -4.00
C HIS A 249 15.18 5.35 -5.07
N PHE A 250 13.90 5.72 -5.13
CA PHE A 250 13.38 6.81 -5.96
C PHE A 250 12.06 7.32 -5.41
N LYS A 251 11.66 8.50 -5.88
CA LYS A 251 10.34 9.06 -5.58
C LYS A 251 9.29 8.37 -6.45
N PRO A 252 8.27 7.71 -5.87
CA PRO A 252 7.19 7.11 -6.62
C PRO A 252 6.44 8.11 -7.51
N ALA A 253 5.95 7.66 -8.66
CA ALA A 253 5.08 8.47 -9.51
C ALA A 253 3.80 8.88 -8.76
N PRO A 254 3.27 10.11 -8.95
CA PRO A 254 2.04 10.53 -8.32
C PRO A 254 0.85 9.71 -8.81
N TYR A 255 -0.14 9.48 -7.94
CA TYR A 255 -1.40 8.85 -8.37
C TYR A 255 -2.05 9.67 -9.49
N ASN A 256 -2.27 9.04 -10.64
CA ASN A 256 -2.80 9.73 -11.81
C ASN A 256 -4.24 9.29 -12.11
N VAL A 257 -5.19 10.11 -11.65
CA VAL A 257 -6.63 9.87 -11.86
C VAL A 257 -7.01 9.93 -13.34
N ASP A 258 -6.28 10.70 -14.15
CA ASP A 258 -6.59 10.84 -15.59
C ASP A 258 -6.19 9.61 -16.41
N ILE A 259 -5.20 8.84 -15.92
CA ILE A 259 -4.81 7.56 -16.54
C ILE A 259 -5.76 6.44 -16.07
N ASP A 260 -6.34 6.58 -14.90
CA ASP A 260 -7.23 5.57 -14.33
C ASP A 260 -8.40 5.26 -15.25
N GLY A 261 -8.50 4.01 -15.68
CA GLY A 261 -9.51 3.53 -16.64
C GLY A 261 -9.18 3.76 -18.12
N ARG A 262 -8.05 4.40 -18.47
CA ARG A 262 -7.56 4.41 -19.86
C ARG A 262 -6.79 3.13 -20.15
N CYS A 263 -6.90 2.64 -21.37
CA CYS A 263 -6.17 1.48 -21.84
C CYS A 263 -5.97 1.59 -23.36
N ASP A 264 -4.79 1.25 -23.83
CA ASP A 264 -4.47 1.24 -25.26
C ASP A 264 -4.95 -0.04 -25.96
N PHE A 265 -5.59 -0.95 -25.21
CA PHE A 265 -6.04 -2.25 -25.67
C PHE A 265 -7.55 -2.41 -25.47
N PRO A 266 -8.25 -3.15 -26.36
CA PRO A 266 -9.62 -3.56 -26.14
C PRO A 266 -9.78 -4.37 -24.84
N GLU A 267 -10.96 -4.30 -24.21
CA GLU A 267 -11.23 -5.03 -22.95
C GLU A 267 -11.15 -6.55 -23.12
N GLU A 268 -11.43 -7.07 -24.31
CA GLU A 268 -11.34 -8.48 -24.68
C GLU A 268 -9.92 -8.95 -25.02
N ASP A 269 -8.95 -8.06 -25.11
CA ASP A 269 -7.57 -8.40 -25.43
C ASP A 269 -6.96 -9.33 -24.35
N GLU A 270 -6.39 -10.46 -24.81
CA GLU A 270 -5.85 -11.49 -23.92
C GLU A 270 -4.65 -10.99 -23.09
N ILE A 271 -3.82 -10.08 -23.65
CA ILE A 271 -2.69 -9.51 -22.91
C ILE A 271 -3.19 -8.61 -21.78
N LEU A 272 -4.23 -7.81 -22.01
CA LEU A 272 -4.84 -7.01 -20.97
C LEU A 272 -5.44 -7.87 -19.86
N LYS A 273 -6.07 -9.01 -20.22
CA LYS A 273 -6.60 -9.98 -19.26
C LYS A 273 -5.49 -10.59 -18.40
N GLU A 274 -4.34 -10.92 -19.00
CA GLU A 274 -3.18 -11.43 -18.28
C GLU A 274 -2.65 -10.40 -17.26
N PHE A 275 -2.48 -9.16 -17.68
CA PHE A 275 -2.06 -8.07 -16.79
C PHE A 275 -3.06 -7.84 -15.65
N ARG A 276 -4.36 -7.80 -15.94
CA ARG A 276 -5.40 -7.67 -14.90
C ARG A 276 -5.39 -8.84 -13.92
N LYS A 277 -5.22 -10.07 -14.41
CA LYS A 277 -5.10 -11.25 -13.56
C LYS A 277 -3.90 -11.16 -12.63
N ALA A 278 -2.74 -10.74 -13.13
CA ALA A 278 -1.54 -10.54 -12.32
C ALA A 278 -1.74 -9.41 -11.31
N GLY A 279 -2.28 -8.26 -11.72
CA GLY A 279 -2.58 -7.13 -10.84
C GLY A 279 -3.58 -7.46 -9.73
N ASN A 280 -4.65 -8.20 -10.06
CA ASN A 280 -5.60 -8.70 -9.06
C ASN A 280 -4.91 -9.61 -8.05
N ARG A 281 -4.06 -10.52 -8.51
CA ARG A 281 -3.32 -11.43 -7.61
C ARG A 281 -2.35 -10.68 -6.70
N ILE A 282 -1.64 -9.68 -7.24
CA ILE A 282 -0.76 -8.82 -6.44
C ILE A 282 -1.55 -8.15 -5.30
N PHE A 283 -2.72 -7.59 -5.61
CA PHE A 283 -3.55 -6.91 -4.64
C PHE A 283 -4.18 -7.88 -3.63
N GLU A 284 -4.85 -8.94 -4.09
CA GLU A 284 -5.51 -9.93 -3.26
C GLU A 284 -4.55 -10.67 -2.32
N SER A 285 -3.33 -10.95 -2.79
CA SER A 285 -2.27 -11.57 -1.99
C SER A 285 -1.47 -10.55 -1.16
N ARG A 286 -1.83 -9.27 -1.18
CA ARG A 286 -1.18 -8.19 -0.43
C ARG A 286 0.32 -8.07 -0.72
N LEU A 287 0.73 -8.35 -1.95
CA LEU A 287 2.12 -8.21 -2.38
C LEU A 287 2.49 -6.75 -2.63
N SER A 288 1.50 -5.90 -2.81
CA SER A 288 1.64 -4.45 -2.95
C SER A 288 0.31 -3.78 -2.57
N PRO A 289 0.30 -2.54 -2.05
CA PRO A 289 -0.92 -1.77 -1.84
C PRO A 289 -1.69 -1.52 -3.15
N PHE A 290 -2.96 -1.14 -3.05
CA PHE A 290 -3.82 -0.87 -4.20
C PHE A 290 -3.18 0.06 -5.24
N HIS A 291 -3.16 -0.34 -6.49
CA HIS A 291 -2.58 0.35 -7.63
C HIS A 291 -1.07 0.69 -7.52
N THR A 292 -0.35 0.09 -6.58
CA THR A 292 1.09 0.33 -6.43
C THR A 292 1.93 -0.78 -7.05
N GLY A 293 3.19 -0.45 -7.37
CA GLY A 293 4.06 -1.30 -8.15
C GLY A 293 3.84 -1.13 -9.65
N SER A 294 4.60 -1.86 -10.44
CA SER A 294 4.52 -1.85 -11.89
C SER A 294 4.85 -3.24 -12.46
N MET A 295 4.45 -3.49 -13.67
CA MET A 295 4.82 -4.70 -14.38
C MET A 295 4.90 -4.47 -15.87
N SER A 296 5.76 -5.23 -16.53
CA SER A 296 5.94 -5.13 -17.96
C SER A 296 6.23 -6.47 -18.61
N VAL A 297 5.94 -6.52 -19.91
CA VAL A 297 6.22 -7.66 -20.79
C VAL A 297 6.94 -7.14 -22.03
N ARG A 298 8.03 -7.80 -22.44
CA ARG A 298 8.73 -7.52 -23.69
C ARG A 298 7.88 -7.97 -24.86
N GLY A 299 7.50 -7.04 -25.72
CA GLY A 299 6.87 -7.33 -27.00
C GLY A 299 7.88 -7.29 -28.15
N VAL A 300 7.39 -7.48 -29.37
CA VAL A 300 8.20 -7.31 -30.58
C VAL A 300 8.43 -5.81 -30.81
N ASN A 301 9.65 -5.34 -30.59
CA ASN A 301 10.07 -3.94 -30.72
C ASN A 301 9.25 -2.97 -29.83
N CYS A 302 8.67 -3.46 -28.73
CA CYS A 302 7.91 -2.63 -27.82
C CYS A 302 7.94 -3.19 -26.38
N LEU A 303 7.58 -2.33 -25.44
CA LEU A 303 7.32 -2.67 -24.05
C LEU A 303 5.80 -2.55 -23.80
N LEU A 304 5.22 -3.61 -23.28
CA LEU A 304 3.86 -3.57 -22.72
C LEU A 304 4.00 -3.27 -21.22
N TYR A 305 3.42 -2.17 -20.75
CA TYR A 305 3.71 -1.64 -19.44
C TYR A 305 2.45 -1.23 -18.67
N ALA A 306 2.31 -1.75 -17.48
CA ALA A 306 1.36 -1.27 -16.48
C ALA A 306 2.11 -0.38 -15.48
N PRO A 307 1.90 0.95 -15.53
CA PRO A 307 2.69 1.90 -14.75
C PRO A 307 2.35 1.86 -13.27
N GLN A 308 3.28 2.37 -12.46
CA GLN A 308 3.06 2.62 -11.05
C GLN A 308 1.89 3.59 -10.82
N ALA A 309 1.25 3.50 -9.65
CA ALA A 309 0.07 4.26 -9.24
C ALA A 309 -1.16 4.05 -10.15
N SER A 310 -1.12 3.04 -10.99
CA SER A 310 -2.23 2.63 -11.87
C SER A 310 -2.20 1.14 -12.20
N MET A 311 -1.48 0.34 -11.40
CA MET A 311 -1.42 -1.12 -11.57
C MET A 311 -2.82 -1.71 -11.77
N PRO A 312 -3.05 -2.54 -12.79
CA PRO A 312 -4.36 -3.12 -13.04
C PRO A 312 -4.92 -3.89 -11.86
N TYR A 313 -6.15 -3.58 -11.53
CA TYR A 313 -7.01 -4.31 -10.61
C TYR A 313 -8.43 -4.31 -11.20
N GLU A 314 -9.35 -5.16 -10.79
CA GLU A 314 -10.73 -5.40 -11.30
C GLU A 314 -11.35 -4.30 -12.21
N VAL A 315 -11.16 -3.04 -11.89
CA VAL A 315 -11.69 -1.86 -12.60
C VAL A 315 -10.70 -1.30 -13.63
N GLY A 316 -9.56 -1.95 -13.77
CA GLY A 316 -8.55 -1.64 -14.78
C GLY A 316 -7.72 -0.39 -14.50
N GLY A 317 -6.41 -0.55 -14.47
CA GLY A 317 -5.44 0.48 -14.78
C GLY A 317 -5.10 0.44 -16.26
N PRO A 318 -4.35 1.42 -16.78
CA PRO A 318 -3.90 1.43 -18.16
C PRO A 318 -2.89 0.32 -18.41
N LEU A 319 -2.95 -0.25 -19.60
CA LEU A 319 -1.85 -0.99 -20.20
C LEU A 319 -1.34 -0.18 -21.38
N LEU A 320 -0.06 0.19 -21.33
CA LEU A 320 0.58 1.05 -22.32
C LEU A 320 1.47 0.24 -23.24
N LYS A 321 1.51 0.64 -24.51
CA LYS A 321 2.48 0.12 -25.49
C LYS A 321 3.51 1.20 -25.77
N LEU A 322 4.74 0.97 -25.33
CA LEU A 322 5.82 1.94 -25.34
C LEU A 322 7.03 1.40 -26.12
N PRO A 323 7.93 2.27 -26.64
CA PRO A 323 9.19 1.82 -27.22
C PRO A 323 10.10 1.22 -26.14
N LEU A 324 10.94 0.25 -26.55
CA LEU A 324 11.95 -0.36 -25.65
C LEU A 324 13.10 0.60 -25.32
N GLU A 325 13.40 1.52 -26.22
CA GLU A 325 14.43 2.51 -26.04
C GLU A 325 14.05 3.53 -24.98
N LEU A 326 15.05 4.08 -24.27
CA LEU A 326 14.85 5.17 -23.33
C LEU A 326 14.39 6.44 -24.07
N GLU A 327 13.37 7.12 -23.52
CA GLU A 327 12.87 8.36 -24.07
C GLU A 327 12.92 9.50 -23.05
N PRO A 328 13.12 10.75 -23.51
CA PRO A 328 12.99 11.91 -22.65
C PRO A 328 11.54 12.01 -22.12
N GLY A 329 11.37 11.86 -20.81
CA GLY A 329 10.06 11.90 -20.17
C GLY A 329 9.61 10.55 -19.58
N ASP A 330 10.36 9.48 -19.79
CA ASP A 330 10.22 8.27 -19.02
C ASP A 330 10.36 8.59 -17.53
N ASP A 331 9.46 8.06 -16.71
CA ASP A 331 9.66 8.14 -15.27
C ASP A 331 10.75 7.15 -14.82
N ARG A 332 11.24 7.34 -13.60
CA ARG A 332 12.38 6.57 -13.09
C ARG A 332 12.12 5.06 -13.05
N GLU A 333 10.92 4.66 -12.77
CA GLU A 333 10.54 3.24 -12.70
C GLU A 333 10.51 2.61 -14.10
N LEU A 334 9.93 3.31 -15.07
CA LEU A 334 9.92 2.89 -16.48
C LEU A 334 11.35 2.81 -17.06
N GLU A 335 12.23 3.77 -16.72
CA GLU A 335 13.65 3.73 -17.11
C GLU A 335 14.32 2.43 -16.63
N ILE A 336 14.07 2.01 -15.38
CA ILE A 336 14.63 0.77 -14.84
C ILE A 336 14.14 -0.45 -15.63
N HIS A 337 12.82 -0.53 -15.91
CA HIS A 337 12.27 -1.60 -16.75
C HIS A 337 12.95 -1.68 -18.12
N LYS A 338 13.08 -0.55 -18.81
CA LYS A 338 13.72 -0.48 -20.13
C LYS A 338 15.20 -0.89 -20.07
N LYS A 339 15.94 -0.45 -19.05
CA LYS A 339 17.36 -0.82 -18.83
C LYS A 339 17.52 -2.32 -18.56
N ILE A 340 16.61 -2.93 -17.79
CA ILE A 340 16.62 -4.37 -17.57
C ILE A 340 16.48 -5.12 -18.91
N TYR A 341 15.53 -4.72 -19.75
CA TYR A 341 15.36 -5.35 -21.07
C TYR A 341 16.51 -5.09 -22.03
N ALA A 342 17.14 -3.93 -21.98
CA ALA A 342 18.30 -3.62 -22.83
C ALA A 342 19.53 -4.47 -22.47
N ALA A 343 19.67 -4.88 -21.21
CA ALA A 343 20.84 -5.58 -20.70
C ALA A 343 20.62 -7.09 -20.44
N SER A 344 19.47 -7.64 -20.79
CA SER A 344 19.13 -9.05 -20.50
C SER A 344 18.18 -9.65 -21.52
N ASP A 345 17.96 -10.98 -21.43
CA ASP A 345 16.97 -11.73 -22.22
C ASP A 345 15.64 -11.92 -21.47
N PHE A 346 15.43 -11.22 -20.37
CA PHE A 346 14.17 -11.28 -19.63
C PHE A 346 12.98 -10.91 -20.50
N GLN A 347 11.87 -11.59 -20.29
CA GLN A 347 10.60 -11.36 -20.99
C GLN A 347 9.61 -10.57 -20.13
N THR A 348 9.75 -10.66 -18.81
CA THR A 348 8.84 -10.03 -17.86
C THR A 348 9.61 -9.40 -16.71
N VAL A 349 9.14 -8.24 -16.25
CA VAL A 349 9.67 -7.55 -15.06
C VAL A 349 8.49 -7.11 -14.20
N MET A 350 8.64 -7.26 -12.89
CA MET A 350 7.66 -6.87 -11.89
C MET A 350 8.32 -6.12 -10.75
N HIS A 351 7.69 -5.04 -10.32
CA HIS A 351 8.07 -4.28 -9.14
C HIS A 351 6.89 -4.23 -8.16
N CYS A 352 7.11 -4.61 -6.91
CA CYS A 352 6.12 -4.65 -5.84
C CYS A 352 6.62 -3.97 -4.57
N TYR A 353 5.72 -3.40 -3.78
CA TYR A 353 6.03 -2.83 -2.47
C TYR A 353 5.55 -3.77 -1.35
N LEU A 354 6.25 -4.89 -1.21
CA LEU A 354 5.92 -5.96 -0.26
C LEU A 354 6.27 -5.55 1.17
N PRO A 355 5.29 -5.38 2.08
CA PRO A 355 5.53 -4.87 3.42
C PRO A 355 6.39 -5.78 4.29
N GLU A 356 6.23 -7.10 4.17
CA GLU A 356 7.02 -8.07 4.92
C GLU A 356 8.50 -8.03 4.51
N ALA A 357 8.79 -7.82 3.22
CA ALA A 357 10.16 -7.68 2.74
C ALA A 357 10.79 -6.36 3.19
N GLU A 358 10.05 -5.26 3.14
CA GLU A 358 10.52 -3.95 3.64
C GLU A 358 10.86 -4.02 5.13
N ALA A 359 9.98 -4.58 5.95
CA ALA A 359 10.25 -4.75 7.37
C ALA A 359 11.47 -5.63 7.64
N HIS A 360 11.63 -6.75 6.91
CA HIS A 360 12.80 -7.63 7.01
C HIS A 360 14.09 -6.96 6.54
N ALA A 361 14.04 -6.08 5.56
CA ALA A 361 15.21 -5.33 5.08
C ALA A 361 15.84 -4.46 6.18
N HIS A 362 15.10 -4.12 7.22
CA HIS A 362 15.58 -3.38 8.38
C HIS A 362 15.96 -4.28 9.58
N TYR A 363 15.68 -5.58 9.49
CA TYR A 363 16.00 -6.52 10.58
C TYR A 363 17.51 -6.63 10.78
N ARG A 364 17.90 -6.81 12.05
CA ARG A 364 19.30 -7.06 12.47
C ARG A 364 19.35 -8.30 13.34
N TYR A 365 20.29 -9.16 13.08
CA TYR A 365 20.53 -10.26 14.01
C TYR A 365 20.90 -9.74 15.40
N PRO A 366 20.55 -10.47 16.47
CA PRO A 366 20.97 -10.10 17.82
C PRO A 366 22.48 -9.84 17.91
N GLY A 367 22.86 -8.67 18.43
CA GLY A 367 24.25 -8.24 18.55
C GLY A 367 24.84 -7.58 17.29
N GLU A 368 24.15 -7.52 16.17
CA GLU A 368 24.61 -6.83 14.97
C GLU A 368 24.09 -5.41 14.87
N THR A 369 24.90 -4.54 14.29
CA THR A 369 24.56 -3.14 14.05
C THR A 369 24.05 -2.89 12.63
N GLN A 370 24.43 -3.74 11.68
CA GLN A 370 24.03 -3.63 10.29
C GLN A 370 22.73 -4.38 10.02
N PRO A 371 21.83 -3.83 9.18
CA PRO A 371 20.66 -4.56 8.73
C PRO A 371 21.06 -5.69 7.77
N LEU A 372 20.12 -6.60 7.50
CA LEU A 372 20.33 -7.71 6.56
C LEU A 372 20.86 -7.23 5.20
N ASP A 373 21.83 -7.97 4.67
CA ASP A 373 22.28 -7.88 3.28
C ASP A 373 21.64 -8.96 2.38
N ARG A 374 20.94 -9.92 3.00
CA ARG A 374 20.21 -11.01 2.34
C ARG A 374 19.13 -11.61 3.24
N ILE A 375 18.09 -12.12 2.64
CA ILE A 375 17.07 -12.94 3.29
C ILE A 375 17.35 -14.39 2.93
N ILE A 376 17.64 -15.23 3.93
CA ILE A 376 17.86 -16.66 3.77
C ILE A 376 16.59 -17.39 4.19
N PRO A 377 15.97 -18.23 3.32
CA PRO A 377 14.79 -18.99 3.67
C PRO A 377 15.04 -19.96 4.85
N VAL A 378 14.01 -20.15 5.66
CA VAL A 378 14.02 -21.11 6.79
C VAL A 378 13.01 -22.24 6.61
N ASP A 379 12.27 -22.18 5.51
CA ASP A 379 11.30 -23.18 5.08
C ASP A 379 11.84 -24.03 3.91
N ALA A 380 11.23 -25.19 3.70
CA ALA A 380 11.70 -26.14 2.68
C ALA A 380 11.49 -25.59 1.27
N GLU A 381 10.31 -25.06 0.97
CA GLU A 381 9.96 -24.55 -0.37
C GLU A 381 10.82 -23.34 -0.73
N GLY A 382 10.94 -22.37 0.19
CA GLY A 382 11.79 -21.21 -0.02
C GLY A 382 13.24 -21.57 -0.26
N SER A 383 13.80 -22.51 0.52
CA SER A 383 15.21 -22.94 0.37
C SER A 383 15.45 -23.83 -0.86
N PHE A 384 14.42 -24.44 -1.43
CA PHE A 384 14.49 -25.09 -2.73
C PHE A 384 14.60 -24.06 -3.86
N MET A 385 13.84 -22.99 -3.79
CA MET A 385 13.80 -21.93 -4.81
C MET A 385 14.97 -20.96 -4.72
N TYR A 386 15.40 -20.61 -3.49
CA TYR A 386 16.39 -19.57 -3.25
C TYR A 386 17.42 -19.99 -2.20
N LEU A 387 18.70 -19.91 -2.54
CA LEU A 387 19.78 -20.02 -1.54
C LEU A 387 19.85 -18.79 -0.63
N ALA A 388 19.64 -17.63 -1.22
CA ALA A 388 19.55 -16.34 -0.55
C ALA A 388 18.88 -15.33 -1.50
N ILE A 389 18.20 -14.35 -0.95
CA ILE A 389 17.59 -13.25 -1.71
C ILE A 389 18.34 -11.98 -1.30
N PRO A 390 19.00 -11.27 -2.24
CA PRO A 390 19.76 -10.06 -1.93
C PRO A 390 18.87 -8.95 -1.33
N VAL A 391 19.38 -8.27 -0.30
CA VAL A 391 18.83 -7.04 0.26
C VAL A 391 19.85 -5.95 0.11
N VAL A 392 19.53 -4.93 -0.68
CA VAL A 392 20.47 -3.88 -1.06
C VAL A 392 20.09 -2.51 -0.54
N SER A 393 21.07 -1.60 -0.53
CA SER A 393 20.87 -0.20 -0.16
C SER A 393 19.96 0.53 -1.18
N PRO A 394 19.23 1.57 -0.80
CA PRO A 394 18.49 2.44 -1.72
C PRO A 394 19.41 3.15 -2.73
N GLU A 395 20.69 3.27 -2.44
CA GLU A 395 21.70 3.90 -3.33
C GLU A 395 22.26 2.96 -4.40
N ILE A 396 21.69 1.73 -4.55
CA ILE A 396 22.11 0.76 -5.57
C ILE A 396 22.04 1.38 -6.98
N THR A 397 23.06 1.12 -7.79
CA THR A 397 23.04 1.52 -9.20
C THR A 397 22.16 0.59 -10.05
N ASP A 398 21.69 1.08 -11.20
CA ASP A 398 20.88 0.26 -12.12
C ASP A 398 21.68 -0.94 -12.63
N GLU A 399 22.95 -0.76 -12.93
CA GLU A 399 23.83 -1.82 -13.42
C GLU A 399 23.97 -2.94 -12.38
N GLU A 400 24.10 -2.58 -11.10
CA GLU A 400 24.17 -3.57 -10.02
C GLU A 400 22.84 -4.25 -9.79
N LEU A 401 21.70 -3.52 -9.79
CA LEU A 401 20.38 -4.10 -9.70
C LEU A 401 20.12 -5.11 -10.83
N ILE A 402 20.46 -4.75 -12.08
CA ILE A 402 20.29 -5.63 -13.23
C ILE A 402 21.17 -6.88 -13.10
N ARG A 403 22.43 -6.72 -12.68
CA ARG A 403 23.33 -7.86 -12.44
C ARG A 403 22.75 -8.81 -11.38
N LEU A 404 22.25 -8.28 -10.27
CA LEU A 404 21.63 -9.09 -9.22
C LEU A 404 20.35 -9.78 -9.69
N LEU A 405 19.53 -9.12 -10.51
CA LEU A 405 18.34 -9.75 -11.10
C LEU A 405 18.73 -10.90 -12.05
N HIS A 406 19.83 -10.75 -12.81
CA HIS A 406 20.35 -11.83 -13.63
C HIS A 406 20.75 -13.05 -12.79
N ASP A 407 21.44 -12.82 -11.67
CA ASP A 407 21.98 -13.88 -10.82
C ASP A 407 20.89 -14.53 -9.93
N TYR A 408 19.93 -13.73 -9.41
CA TYR A 408 19.00 -14.16 -8.37
C TYR A 408 17.52 -14.13 -8.78
N LYS A 409 17.14 -13.49 -9.89
CA LYS A 409 15.75 -13.27 -10.35
C LYS A 409 14.88 -12.40 -9.44
N LEU A 410 15.32 -12.12 -8.23
CA LEU A 410 14.59 -11.45 -7.17
C LEU A 410 15.56 -10.64 -6.30
N VAL A 411 15.27 -9.35 -6.11
CA VAL A 411 16.08 -8.41 -5.32
C VAL A 411 15.17 -7.55 -4.45
N VAL A 412 15.51 -7.40 -3.17
CA VAL A 412 14.86 -6.47 -2.26
C VAL A 412 15.72 -5.21 -2.18
N VAL A 413 15.15 -4.07 -2.55
CA VAL A 413 15.78 -2.75 -2.37
C VAL A 413 15.17 -2.09 -1.14
N ARG A 414 15.96 -1.87 -0.09
CA ARG A 414 15.48 -1.21 1.14
C ARG A 414 14.95 0.18 0.79
N GLY A 415 13.71 0.49 1.19
CA GLY A 415 13.06 1.74 0.80
C GLY A 415 12.85 1.89 -0.72
N GLY A 416 12.81 0.79 -1.46
CA GLY A 416 12.65 0.78 -2.91
C GLY A 416 11.83 -0.40 -3.44
N GLY A 417 11.25 -1.22 -2.52
CA GLY A 417 10.41 -2.34 -2.91
C GLY A 417 11.18 -3.57 -3.38
N VAL A 418 10.49 -4.43 -4.10
CA VAL A 418 10.95 -5.74 -4.56
C VAL A 418 10.93 -5.79 -6.08
N TRP A 419 12.07 -6.06 -6.69
CA TRP A 419 12.22 -6.24 -8.13
C TRP A 419 12.35 -7.72 -8.47
N ALA A 420 11.58 -8.16 -9.44
CA ALA A 420 11.62 -9.53 -9.95
C ALA A 420 11.63 -9.54 -11.48
N ALA A 421 12.35 -10.49 -12.06
CA ALA A 421 12.44 -10.67 -13.50
C ALA A 421 12.29 -12.14 -13.90
N GLY A 422 11.57 -12.38 -14.98
CA GLY A 422 11.25 -13.71 -15.51
C GLY A 422 11.56 -13.86 -16.99
N SER A 423 11.67 -15.11 -17.43
CA SER A 423 12.00 -15.48 -18.82
C SER A 423 10.78 -15.88 -19.66
N GLN A 424 9.57 -15.99 -19.07
CA GLN A 424 8.38 -16.49 -19.75
C GLN A 424 7.17 -15.56 -19.63
N SER A 425 6.51 -15.51 -18.45
CA SER A 425 5.20 -14.89 -18.30
C SER A 425 5.06 -14.07 -17.01
N LEU A 426 4.03 -13.24 -16.92
CA LEU A 426 3.68 -12.55 -15.66
C LEU A 426 3.35 -13.54 -14.55
N SER A 427 2.80 -14.71 -14.86
CA SER A 427 2.53 -15.74 -13.86
C SER A 427 3.82 -16.33 -13.29
N GLU A 428 4.87 -16.51 -14.11
CA GLU A 428 6.19 -16.94 -13.63
C GLU A 428 6.80 -15.90 -12.67
N VAL A 429 6.91 -14.65 -13.11
CA VAL A 429 7.56 -13.62 -12.31
C VAL A 429 6.82 -13.34 -11.00
N LEU A 430 5.51 -13.52 -10.95
CA LEU A 430 4.67 -13.35 -9.76
C LEU A 430 5.02 -14.38 -8.66
N HIS A 431 5.56 -15.54 -9.00
CA HIS A 431 6.01 -16.52 -8.01
C HIS A 431 7.08 -15.92 -7.07
N HIS A 432 7.95 -15.05 -7.59
CA HIS A 432 9.06 -14.51 -6.83
C HIS A 432 8.60 -13.65 -5.62
N PRO A 433 7.80 -12.58 -5.78
CA PRO A 433 7.30 -11.81 -4.64
C PRO A 433 6.35 -12.63 -3.75
N SER A 434 5.57 -13.57 -4.32
CA SER A 434 4.75 -14.49 -3.52
C SER A 434 5.58 -15.37 -2.59
N SER A 435 6.62 -16.02 -3.12
CA SER A 435 7.51 -16.87 -2.31
C SER A 435 8.27 -16.04 -1.27
N LEU A 436 8.74 -14.84 -1.64
CA LEU A 436 9.40 -13.95 -0.70
C LEU A 436 8.50 -13.58 0.49
N ARG A 437 7.21 -13.34 0.22
CA ARG A 437 6.25 -13.07 1.29
C ARG A 437 6.16 -14.22 2.28
N GLU A 438 5.99 -15.44 1.79
CA GLU A 438 5.92 -16.64 2.65
C GLU A 438 7.23 -16.84 3.44
N ILE A 439 8.40 -16.69 2.81
CA ILE A 439 9.70 -16.74 3.46
C ILE A 439 9.78 -15.72 4.62
N CYS A 440 9.37 -14.47 4.36
CA CYS A 440 9.35 -13.43 5.39
C CYS A 440 8.40 -13.77 6.55
N LEU A 441 7.24 -14.35 6.28
CA LEU A 441 6.28 -14.76 7.31
C LEU A 441 6.83 -15.91 8.16
N TYR A 442 7.47 -16.92 7.57
CA TYR A 442 8.14 -17.99 8.33
C TYR A 442 9.26 -17.44 9.22
N ARG A 443 10.09 -16.54 8.69
CA ARG A 443 11.15 -15.88 9.46
C ARG A 443 10.59 -15.05 10.61
N LEU A 444 9.51 -14.28 10.36
CA LEU A 444 8.84 -13.52 11.39
C LEU A 444 8.32 -14.42 12.51
N ALA A 445 7.64 -15.51 12.16
CA ALA A 445 7.14 -16.48 13.13
C ALA A 445 8.27 -17.12 13.97
N ALA A 446 9.43 -17.36 13.37
CA ALA A 446 10.60 -17.85 14.09
C ALA A 446 11.15 -16.79 15.06
N ILE A 447 11.27 -15.53 14.64
CA ILE A 447 11.69 -14.39 15.46
C ILE A 447 10.74 -14.24 16.68
N GLU A 448 9.44 -14.26 16.45
CA GLU A 448 8.42 -14.12 17.50
C GLU A 448 8.45 -15.23 18.54
N ARG A 449 8.83 -16.42 18.12
CA ARG A 449 9.01 -17.57 19.02
C ARG A 449 10.37 -17.58 19.72
N GLY A 450 11.20 -16.57 19.49
CA GLY A 450 12.54 -16.53 20.08
C GLY A 450 13.51 -17.55 19.49
N LEU A 451 13.28 -18.03 18.27
CA LEU A 451 14.16 -19.00 17.62
C LEU A 451 15.36 -18.32 16.97
N ASP A 452 16.51 -18.95 17.02
CA ASP A 452 17.72 -18.45 16.37
C ASP A 452 17.64 -18.73 14.86
N LEU A 453 17.40 -17.68 14.08
CA LEU A 453 17.31 -17.79 12.62
C LEU A 453 18.56 -18.38 11.99
N ARG A 454 19.77 -18.05 12.52
CA ARG A 454 21.03 -18.57 11.97
C ARG A 454 21.17 -20.08 12.09
N ARG A 455 20.53 -20.70 13.09
CA ARG A 455 20.48 -22.16 13.23
C ARG A 455 19.44 -22.79 12.33
N MET A 456 18.42 -22.02 11.92
CA MET A 456 17.35 -22.49 11.02
C MET A 456 17.71 -22.33 9.54
N GLU A 457 18.55 -21.34 9.22
CA GLU A 457 19.01 -21.10 7.86
C GLU A 457 19.77 -22.33 7.34
N PRO A 458 19.47 -22.82 6.13
CA PRO A 458 20.14 -24.01 5.61
C PRO A 458 21.66 -23.79 5.56
N GLU A 459 22.41 -24.78 5.97
CA GLU A 459 23.86 -24.78 5.81
C GLU A 459 24.20 -24.69 4.32
N LYS A 460 25.24 -23.89 4.01
CA LYS A 460 25.78 -23.80 2.65
C LYS A 460 26.13 -25.20 2.15
N GLY A 461 25.43 -25.65 1.10
CA GLY A 461 25.68 -26.94 0.46
C GLY A 461 24.67 -28.05 0.73
N ARG A 462 23.54 -27.79 1.42
CA ARG A 462 22.42 -28.75 1.41
C ARG A 462 21.95 -28.93 -0.04
N LYS A 463 22.12 -30.15 -0.54
CA LYS A 463 21.51 -30.61 -1.78
C LYS A 463 20.17 -31.25 -1.42
N TRP A 464 19.11 -30.76 -1.99
CA TRP A 464 17.80 -31.37 -1.91
C TRP A 464 17.71 -32.52 -2.89
#